data_55319fba9f3e4b639a9d27a153e08a94
#
_entry.id   55319fba9f3e4b639a9d27a153e08a94
#
_cell.length_a   1.000
_cell.length_b   1.000
_cell.length_c   1.000
_cell.angle_alpha   90.00
_cell.angle_beta   90.00
_cell.angle_gamma   90.00
#
_symmetry.space_group_name_H-M   'P 1'
#
loop_
_entity.id
_entity.type
_entity.pdbx_description
1 polymer ?
#
loop_
_entity_poly.entity_id
_entity_poly.type
_entity_poly.pdbx_seq_one_letter_code
_entity_poly.pdbx_strand_id
1 'polypeptide(L)'
;MSDEKHESWGLMGAASREKADAYLEEQTRLARLQAQDLEREDRVRHWSLLIHHTSDLLKLSLELAAAAIFISIVVAIGAAIWMASHDDGLVIDAFQVPPDMAAKGLTGDVVASQLLDRLTQMQAQTDSSRAPDTYASDWASGIKVYIPNTGISVGDAYRYLAGWLGHQTHISGEVYHTANGIVVTTRVGGDAGVSFAGREADISKLMQRAAESVYHITQPYRYAIYVGGSIPPPLGTQMQGRLLGDLALNGPDSEKPWAYAVWSYESLFVDDIGESLRRARMAVSYAPDLPLTLGNLAVFEQLAGHSEQAVAAARSTLKSLDGPGAAKVIPRAAAEYRPQFGAFLAEEAGDWNAAAAQYAVMRKSADFEGMHWNSDYATAADLAFAHDLRGSRAAASGSDADLENRTGAGYGWQLPNFYWPAFTRDTMLADWPAARRDIQAVLATPLANAHFQLIFKRMQMWPWLALADAHTGEGHAAWALIGKTPLDCYDCLRVRGLIDTTQRNWTGAGYWFA
;
A
#
# COMPACT_ATOMS: atom_id res chain seq x y z
N MET A 1 12.33 40.75 -127.55
CA MET A 1 13.24 41.06 -126.40
C MET A 1 12.48 41.52 -125.15
N SER A 2 11.37 40.87 -124.84
CA SER A 2 10.56 41.26 -123.65
C SER A 2 10.20 40.06 -122.73
N ASP A 3 10.39 38.82 -123.17
CA ASP A 3 9.98 37.63 -122.34
C ASP A 3 11.12 37.07 -121.47
N GLU A 4 12.38 37.24 -121.76
CA GLU A 4 13.53 36.73 -121.02
C GLU A 4 13.78 37.45 -119.64
N LYS A 5 13.29 38.68 -119.53
CA LYS A 5 13.50 39.49 -118.28
C LYS A 5 12.51 39.11 -117.19
N HIS A 6 11.31 38.60 -117.55
CA HIS A 6 10.32 38.22 -116.54
C HIS A 6 10.60 36.81 -115.89
N GLU A 7 11.18 35.87 -116.66
CA GLU A 7 11.59 34.59 -116.12
C GLU A 7 12.76 34.68 -115.14
N SER A 8 13.72 35.53 -115.41
CA SER A 8 14.91 35.74 -114.52
C SER A 8 14.55 36.39 -113.18
N TRP A 9 13.55 37.27 -113.15
CA TRP A 9 13.03 37.84 -111.86
C TRP A 9 12.18 36.86 -111.06
N GLY A 10 11.47 35.95 -111.74
CA GLY A 10 10.72 34.89 -111.10
C GLY A 10 11.63 33.88 -110.45
N LEU A 11 12.70 33.46 -111.13
CA LEU A 11 13.71 32.53 -110.63
C LEU A 11 14.56 33.16 -109.48
N MET A 12 14.91 34.47 -109.55
CA MET A 12 15.60 35.16 -108.45
C MET A 12 14.70 35.34 -107.20
N GLY A 13 13.39 35.58 -107.40
CA GLY A 13 12.42 35.67 -106.31
C GLY A 13 12.16 34.32 -105.60
N ALA A 14 12.11 33.20 -106.39
CA ALA A 14 11.99 31.85 -105.92
C ALA A 14 13.22 31.38 -105.10
N ALA A 15 14.44 31.66 -105.68
CA ALA A 15 15.70 31.33 -105.00
C ALA A 15 15.92 32.18 -103.72
N SER A 16 15.37 33.40 -103.65
CA SER A 16 15.39 34.25 -102.48
C SER A 16 14.40 33.74 -101.37
N ARG A 17 13.22 33.24 -101.80
CA ARG A 17 12.25 32.63 -100.91
C ARG A 17 12.77 31.33 -100.33
N GLU A 18 13.33 30.46 -101.14
CA GLU A 18 13.87 29.17 -100.69
C GLU A 18 15.00 29.34 -99.69
N LYS A 19 15.86 30.32 -99.85
CA LYS A 19 16.91 30.71 -98.92
C LYS A 19 16.33 31.33 -97.64
N ALA A 20 15.26 32.10 -97.71
CA ALA A 20 14.58 32.68 -96.57
C ALA A 20 13.83 31.60 -95.79
N ASP A 21 13.18 30.65 -96.46
CA ASP A 21 12.50 29.54 -95.82
C ASP A 21 13.51 28.60 -95.15
N ALA A 22 14.63 28.27 -95.82
CA ALA A 22 15.72 27.50 -95.19
C ALA A 22 16.32 28.19 -93.97
N TYR A 23 16.47 29.49 -93.98
CA TYR A 23 16.94 30.29 -92.85
C TYR A 23 15.92 30.28 -91.70
N LEU A 24 14.65 30.41 -92.02
CA LEU A 24 13.58 30.34 -91.01
C LEU A 24 13.45 28.94 -90.41
N GLU A 25 13.62 27.88 -91.23
CA GLU A 25 13.66 26.50 -90.70
C GLU A 25 14.84 26.28 -89.75
N GLU A 26 16.02 26.78 -90.12
CA GLU A 26 17.24 26.69 -89.31
C GLU A 26 17.11 27.49 -88.00
N GLN A 27 16.52 28.68 -88.05
CA GLN A 27 16.18 29.48 -86.85
C GLN A 27 15.14 28.78 -85.98
N THR A 28 14.14 28.20 -86.60
CA THR A 28 13.10 27.42 -85.84
C THR A 28 13.68 26.17 -85.21
N ARG A 29 14.63 25.52 -85.92
CA ARG A 29 15.35 24.36 -85.39
C ARG A 29 16.25 24.73 -84.22
N LEU A 30 17.00 25.86 -84.35
CA LEU A 30 17.83 26.40 -83.27
C LEU A 30 16.99 26.81 -82.08
N ALA A 31 15.87 27.51 -82.31
CA ALA A 31 14.94 27.87 -81.19
C ALA A 31 14.34 26.64 -80.50
N ARG A 32 14.02 25.57 -81.24
CA ARG A 32 13.57 24.31 -80.65
C ARG A 32 14.65 23.60 -79.82
N LEU A 33 15.88 23.58 -80.32
CA LEU A 33 17.03 23.02 -79.61
C LEU A 33 17.33 23.81 -78.33
N GLN A 34 17.28 25.15 -78.40
CA GLN A 34 17.42 26.02 -77.23
C GLN A 34 16.29 25.85 -76.23
N ALA A 35 15.06 25.71 -76.70
CA ALA A 35 13.92 25.40 -75.79
C ALA A 35 14.07 24.02 -75.13
N GLN A 36 14.54 22.99 -75.85
CA GLN A 36 14.82 21.68 -75.31
C GLN A 36 15.99 21.69 -74.31
N ASP A 37 17.01 22.44 -74.52
CA ASP A 37 18.13 22.62 -73.61
C ASP A 37 17.69 23.36 -72.33
N LEU A 38 16.91 24.43 -72.48
CA LEU A 38 16.30 25.13 -71.31
C LEU A 38 15.38 24.23 -70.50
N GLU A 39 14.53 23.46 -71.17
CA GLU A 39 13.66 22.47 -70.45
C GLU A 39 14.48 21.34 -69.78
N ARG A 40 15.63 21.01 -70.35
CA ARG A 40 16.54 20.02 -69.78
C ARG A 40 17.30 20.59 -68.56
N GLU A 41 17.77 21.83 -68.67
CA GLU A 41 18.41 22.57 -67.58
C GLU A 41 17.42 22.79 -66.42
N ASP A 42 16.16 23.16 -66.68
CA ASP A 42 15.16 23.39 -65.69
C ASP A 42 14.79 22.05 -64.94
N ARG A 43 14.70 20.93 -65.67
CA ARG A 43 14.53 19.63 -65.05
C ARG A 43 15.72 19.24 -64.19
N VAL A 44 16.94 19.44 -64.65
CA VAL A 44 18.14 19.11 -63.84
C VAL A 44 18.25 20.05 -62.65
N ARG A 45 17.91 21.32 -62.76
CA ARG A 45 17.83 22.27 -61.65
C ARG A 45 16.75 21.86 -60.63
N HIS A 46 15.59 21.47 -61.12
CA HIS A 46 14.49 21.02 -60.25
C HIS A 46 14.86 19.73 -59.49
N TRP A 47 15.51 18.78 -60.14
CA TRP A 47 16.04 17.57 -59.51
C TRP A 47 17.16 17.86 -58.52
N SER A 48 18.07 18.80 -58.83
CA SER A 48 19.14 19.18 -57.90
C SER A 48 18.59 19.88 -56.66
N LEU A 49 17.58 20.76 -56.80
CA LEU A 49 16.90 21.40 -55.67
C LEU A 49 16.14 20.39 -54.80
N LEU A 50 15.46 19.41 -55.42
CA LEU A 50 14.79 18.31 -54.68
C LEU A 50 15.81 17.46 -53.93
N ILE A 51 16.93 17.11 -54.54
CA ILE A 51 18.00 16.31 -53.88
C ILE A 51 18.64 17.11 -52.75
N HIS A 52 18.89 18.39 -52.91
CA HIS A 52 19.41 19.24 -51.83
C HIS A 52 18.41 19.38 -50.70
N HIS A 53 17.11 19.63 -50.97
CA HIS A 53 16.10 19.73 -49.95
C HIS A 53 15.91 18.40 -49.18
N THR A 54 15.89 17.26 -49.89
CA THR A 54 15.79 15.95 -49.23
C THR A 54 17.04 15.61 -48.41
N SER A 55 18.23 15.96 -48.90
CA SER A 55 19.50 15.80 -48.19
C SER A 55 19.56 16.67 -46.91
N ASP A 56 19.10 17.93 -47.01
CA ASP A 56 19.10 18.85 -45.88
C ASP A 56 18.05 18.45 -44.83
N LEU A 57 16.85 17.96 -45.25
CA LEU A 57 15.86 17.38 -44.36
C LEU A 57 16.38 16.11 -43.67
N LEU A 58 17.12 15.27 -44.42
CA LEU A 58 17.72 14.05 -43.86
C LEU A 58 18.83 14.39 -42.85
N LYS A 59 19.67 15.38 -43.13
CA LYS A 59 20.69 15.87 -42.19
C LYS A 59 20.05 16.44 -40.93
N LEU A 60 19.04 17.31 -41.10
CA LEU A 60 18.32 17.91 -39.98
C LEU A 60 17.63 16.83 -39.11
N SER A 61 17.00 15.84 -39.76
CA SER A 61 16.38 14.72 -39.02
C SER A 61 17.42 13.88 -38.27
N LEU A 62 18.60 13.65 -38.86
CA LEU A 62 19.70 12.93 -38.22
C LEU A 62 20.29 13.72 -37.03
N GLU A 63 20.46 15.03 -37.19
CA GLU A 63 20.92 15.92 -36.12
C GLU A 63 19.92 16.00 -34.98
N LEU A 64 18.62 16.10 -35.29
CA LEU A 64 17.55 16.05 -34.27
C LEU A 64 17.49 14.71 -33.57
N ALA A 65 17.64 13.60 -34.30
CA ALA A 65 17.68 12.26 -33.70
C ALA A 65 18.93 12.09 -32.81
N ALA A 66 20.09 12.55 -33.25
CA ALA A 66 21.32 12.54 -32.44
C ALA A 66 21.20 13.41 -31.20
N ALA A 67 20.62 14.62 -31.32
CA ALA A 67 20.34 15.48 -30.17
C ALA A 67 19.34 14.84 -29.19
N ALA A 68 18.26 14.21 -29.68
CA ALA A 68 17.28 13.50 -28.86
C ALA A 68 17.91 12.31 -28.11
N ILE A 69 18.75 11.53 -28.80
CA ILE A 69 19.51 10.43 -28.18
C ILE A 69 20.47 10.98 -27.12
N PHE A 70 21.20 12.05 -27.41
CA PHE A 70 22.12 12.67 -26.44
C PHE A 70 21.36 13.17 -25.19
N ILE A 71 20.25 13.89 -25.39
CA ILE A 71 19.42 14.37 -24.28
C ILE A 71 18.88 13.17 -23.45
N SER A 72 18.41 12.11 -24.12
CA SER A 72 17.94 10.91 -23.44
C SER A 72 19.03 10.24 -22.59
N ILE A 73 20.26 10.19 -23.09
CA ILE A 73 21.41 9.67 -22.34
C ILE A 73 21.72 10.56 -21.13
N VAL A 74 21.74 11.88 -21.30
CA VAL A 74 21.98 12.82 -20.20
C VAL A 74 20.89 12.71 -19.13
N VAL A 75 19.62 12.63 -19.53
CA VAL A 75 18.49 12.41 -18.61
C VAL A 75 18.61 11.07 -17.91
N ALA A 76 18.96 10.00 -18.62
CA ALA A 76 19.15 8.67 -18.02
C ALA A 76 20.29 8.64 -17.00
N ILE A 77 21.42 9.29 -17.31
CA ILE A 77 22.55 9.44 -16.38
C ILE A 77 22.14 10.28 -15.18
N GLY A 78 21.47 11.41 -15.39
CA GLY A 78 20.95 12.24 -14.29
C GLY A 78 19.97 11.49 -13.40
N ALA A 79 19.06 10.71 -13.97
CA ALA A 79 18.15 9.86 -13.24
C ALA A 79 18.89 8.75 -12.47
N ALA A 80 19.90 8.12 -13.07
CA ALA A 80 20.71 7.10 -12.40
C ALA A 80 21.50 7.67 -11.21
N ILE A 81 22.08 8.86 -11.36
CA ILE A 81 22.77 9.56 -10.26
C ILE A 81 21.77 9.95 -9.17
N TRP A 82 20.60 10.47 -9.55
CA TRP A 82 19.53 10.80 -8.61
C TRP A 82 19.07 9.55 -7.82
N MET A 83 18.77 8.46 -8.52
CA MET A 83 18.38 7.19 -7.87
C MET A 83 19.50 6.66 -6.97
N ALA A 84 20.76 6.68 -7.44
CA ALA A 84 21.90 6.21 -6.66
C ALA A 84 22.15 7.08 -5.41
N SER A 85 21.95 8.39 -5.48
CA SER A 85 22.12 9.30 -4.33
C SER A 85 20.98 9.21 -3.29
N HIS A 86 19.84 8.63 -3.66
CA HIS A 86 18.69 8.39 -2.77
C HIS A 86 18.48 6.90 -2.50
N ASP A 87 19.51 6.09 -2.70
CA ASP A 87 19.48 4.66 -2.41
C ASP A 87 19.83 4.44 -0.93
N ASP A 88 18.78 4.22 -0.13
CA ASP A 88 18.86 3.87 1.30
C ASP A 88 18.76 2.35 1.50
N GLY A 89 19.12 1.55 0.49
CA GLY A 89 18.98 0.10 0.47
C GLY A 89 19.77 -0.61 1.58
N LEU A 90 19.28 -1.79 1.96
CA LEU A 90 19.94 -2.69 2.88
C LEU A 90 20.75 -3.71 2.07
N VAL A 91 22.07 -3.68 2.17
CA VAL A 91 22.99 -4.55 1.38
C VAL A 91 23.67 -5.55 2.30
N ILE A 92 23.53 -6.85 2.01
CA ILE A 92 24.22 -7.90 2.75
C ILE A 92 25.54 -8.20 2.04
N ASP A 93 26.64 -8.02 2.75
CA ASP A 93 27.98 -8.34 2.28
C ASP A 93 28.31 -9.83 2.54
N ALA A 94 29.25 -10.37 1.76
CA ALA A 94 29.78 -11.69 2.02
C ALA A 94 30.44 -11.77 3.40
N PHE A 95 30.15 -12.84 4.17
CA PHE A 95 30.68 -13.02 5.52
C PHE A 95 32.15 -13.49 5.49
N GLN A 96 32.92 -13.14 6.51
CA GLN A 96 34.21 -13.73 6.74
C GLN A 96 34.03 -15.10 7.42
N VAL A 97 34.62 -16.15 6.83
CA VAL A 97 34.47 -17.53 7.31
C VAL A 97 35.82 -18.21 7.36
N PRO A 98 36.12 -19.04 8.39
CA PRO A 98 37.35 -19.80 8.48
C PRO A 98 37.57 -20.73 7.27
N PRO A 99 38.81 -20.92 6.81
CA PRO A 99 39.12 -21.74 5.62
C PRO A 99 38.64 -23.20 5.71
N ASP A 100 38.65 -23.79 6.88
CA ASP A 100 38.19 -25.17 7.12
C ASP A 100 36.67 -25.31 6.98
N MET A 101 35.90 -24.29 7.36
CA MET A 101 34.45 -24.24 7.13
C MET A 101 34.15 -23.96 5.67
N ALA A 102 34.89 -23.05 5.03
CA ALA A 102 34.77 -22.77 3.61
C ALA A 102 35.07 -24.01 2.75
N ALA A 103 36.08 -24.82 3.13
CA ALA A 103 36.38 -26.08 2.48
C ALA A 103 35.26 -27.13 2.60
N LYS A 104 34.40 -27.04 3.61
CA LYS A 104 33.18 -27.86 3.79
C LYS A 104 31.97 -27.30 3.03
N GLY A 105 32.14 -26.24 2.22
CA GLY A 105 31.08 -25.60 1.45
C GLY A 105 30.36 -24.42 2.14
N LEU A 106 30.77 -24.07 3.37
CA LEU A 106 30.21 -22.92 4.08
C LEU A 106 31.08 -21.68 3.77
N THR A 107 30.97 -21.17 2.54
CA THR A 107 31.66 -19.94 2.12
C THR A 107 30.98 -18.69 2.65
N GLY A 108 31.65 -17.53 2.60
CA GLY A 108 31.04 -16.25 3.02
C GLY A 108 29.73 -15.91 2.30
N ASP A 109 29.69 -16.17 0.99
CA ASP A 109 28.48 -15.96 0.17
C ASP A 109 27.35 -16.92 0.58
N VAL A 110 27.65 -18.16 0.93
CA VAL A 110 26.68 -19.15 1.40
C VAL A 110 26.09 -18.72 2.74
N VAL A 111 26.91 -18.25 3.67
CA VAL A 111 26.44 -17.74 4.98
C VAL A 111 25.56 -16.53 4.80
N ALA A 112 25.99 -15.59 3.96
CA ALA A 112 25.22 -14.38 3.66
C ALA A 112 23.90 -14.70 2.95
N SER A 113 23.88 -15.67 2.02
CA SER A 113 22.64 -16.16 1.38
C SER A 113 21.70 -16.79 2.40
N GLN A 114 22.20 -17.59 3.35
CA GLN A 114 21.38 -18.14 4.42
C GLN A 114 20.79 -17.05 5.34
N LEU A 115 21.51 -15.97 5.58
CA LEU A 115 20.99 -14.81 6.31
C LEU A 115 19.85 -14.15 5.54
N LEU A 116 20.05 -13.90 4.24
CA LEU A 116 19.06 -13.31 3.36
C LEU A 116 17.77 -14.16 3.29
N ASP A 117 17.90 -15.47 3.15
CA ASP A 117 16.76 -16.40 3.13
C ASP A 117 15.92 -16.30 4.42
N ARG A 118 16.58 -16.24 5.59
CA ARG A 118 15.89 -16.10 6.88
C ARG A 118 15.19 -14.75 7.02
N LEU A 119 15.86 -13.67 6.63
CA LEU A 119 15.29 -12.33 6.65
C LEU A 119 14.05 -12.26 5.74
N THR A 120 14.14 -12.81 4.54
CA THR A 120 13.02 -12.91 3.59
C THR A 120 11.86 -13.73 4.18
N GLN A 121 12.15 -14.86 4.82
CA GLN A 121 11.15 -15.68 5.48
C GLN A 121 10.46 -14.94 6.63
N MET A 122 11.23 -14.23 7.47
CA MET A 122 10.67 -13.43 8.57
C MET A 122 9.81 -12.29 8.04
N GLN A 123 10.23 -11.60 6.97
CA GLN A 123 9.42 -10.58 6.32
C GLN A 123 8.10 -11.12 5.76
N ALA A 124 8.13 -12.31 5.15
CA ALA A 124 6.93 -12.97 4.63
C ALA A 124 5.97 -13.41 5.74
N GLN A 125 6.48 -13.73 6.94
CA GLN A 125 5.68 -14.08 8.11
C GLN A 125 5.17 -12.85 8.89
N THR A 126 5.63 -11.65 8.54
CA THR A 126 5.24 -10.41 9.23
C THR A 126 3.98 -9.83 8.59
N ASP A 127 2.85 -9.95 9.25
CA ASP A 127 1.59 -9.34 8.82
C ASP A 127 1.54 -7.86 9.22
N SER A 128 1.94 -6.98 8.31
CA SER A 128 2.06 -5.54 8.56
C SER A 128 1.53 -4.73 7.38
N SER A 129 0.83 -3.64 7.68
CA SER A 129 0.40 -2.65 6.68
C SER A 129 1.56 -1.86 6.06
N ARG A 130 2.73 -1.80 6.73
CA ARG A 130 3.95 -1.18 6.21
C ARG A 130 4.68 -2.15 5.31
N ALA A 131 5.07 -1.71 4.12
CA ALA A 131 5.91 -2.49 3.23
C ALA A 131 7.26 -2.85 3.89
N PRO A 132 7.85 -4.03 3.60
CA PRO A 132 9.21 -4.35 4.03
C PRO A 132 10.22 -3.53 3.22
N ASP A 133 11.31 -3.15 3.87
CA ASP A 133 12.50 -2.69 3.18
C ASP A 133 13.21 -3.88 2.53
N THR A 134 13.67 -3.72 1.29
CA THR A 134 14.27 -4.81 0.54
C THR A 134 15.71 -5.03 0.93
N TYR A 135 16.09 -6.28 1.23
CA TYR A 135 17.47 -6.70 1.39
C TYR A 135 18.06 -7.06 0.02
N ALA A 136 19.14 -6.42 -0.38
CA ALA A 136 19.92 -6.73 -1.57
C ALA A 136 21.15 -7.55 -1.22
N SER A 137 21.66 -8.34 -2.18
CA SER A 137 22.90 -9.08 -2.04
C SER A 137 24.01 -8.43 -2.87
N ASP A 138 25.20 -8.30 -2.31
CA ASP A 138 26.38 -7.81 -3.02
C ASP A 138 26.87 -8.78 -4.09
N TRP A 139 26.66 -10.09 -3.91
CA TRP A 139 27.18 -11.17 -4.77
C TRP A 139 26.21 -11.65 -5.86
N ALA A 140 24.93 -11.22 -5.88
CA ALA A 140 23.96 -11.68 -6.88
C ALA A 140 24.31 -11.14 -8.26
N SER A 141 24.76 -12.01 -9.14
CA SER A 141 25.02 -11.70 -10.54
C SER A 141 23.73 -11.68 -11.35
N GLY A 142 23.11 -10.49 -11.47
CA GLY A 142 22.06 -10.25 -12.47
C GLY A 142 22.62 -10.32 -13.91
N ILE A 143 21.73 -10.23 -14.91
CA ILE A 143 22.13 -10.15 -16.33
C ILE A 143 23.06 -8.94 -16.50
N LYS A 144 24.34 -9.21 -16.82
CA LYS A 144 25.35 -8.17 -16.98
C LYS A 144 25.25 -7.58 -18.39
N VAL A 145 24.72 -6.38 -18.52
CA VAL A 145 24.81 -5.57 -19.74
C VAL A 145 26.12 -4.77 -19.66
N TYR A 146 27.11 -5.15 -20.45
CA TYR A 146 28.41 -4.49 -20.45
C TYR A 146 28.40 -3.21 -21.27
N ILE A 147 29.07 -2.17 -20.75
CA ILE A 147 29.35 -0.95 -21.49
C ILE A 147 30.44 -1.29 -22.54
N PRO A 148 30.20 -1.09 -23.85
CA PRO A 148 31.17 -1.43 -24.89
C PRO A 148 32.55 -0.84 -24.60
N ASN A 149 33.59 -1.65 -24.77
CA ASN A 149 35.01 -1.31 -24.60
C ASN A 149 35.50 -0.94 -23.19
N THR A 150 34.68 -1.06 -22.14
CA THR A 150 35.09 -0.73 -20.77
C THR A 150 35.26 -1.94 -19.87
N GLY A 151 34.62 -3.07 -20.18
CA GLY A 151 34.59 -4.27 -19.34
C GLY A 151 33.71 -4.12 -18.08
N ILE A 152 33.05 -2.96 -17.89
CA ILE A 152 32.20 -2.66 -16.75
C ILE A 152 30.73 -2.89 -17.15
N SER A 153 29.97 -3.61 -16.33
CA SER A 153 28.53 -3.71 -16.56
C SER A 153 27.81 -2.44 -16.09
N VAL A 154 26.66 -2.14 -16.72
CA VAL A 154 25.79 -1.01 -16.30
C VAL A 154 25.37 -1.17 -14.84
N GLY A 155 25.09 -2.42 -14.40
CA GLY A 155 24.76 -2.73 -13.01
C GLY A 155 25.93 -2.51 -12.04
N ASP A 156 27.17 -2.85 -12.44
CA ASP A 156 28.36 -2.60 -11.62
C ASP A 156 28.64 -1.10 -11.49
N ALA A 157 28.47 -0.34 -12.57
CA ALA A 157 28.59 1.13 -12.56
C ALA A 157 27.53 1.77 -11.63
N TYR A 158 26.29 1.31 -11.69
CA TYR A 158 25.22 1.79 -10.81
C TYR A 158 25.53 1.45 -9.33
N ARG A 159 25.94 0.21 -9.03
CA ARG A 159 26.32 -0.20 -7.67
C ARG A 159 27.48 0.62 -7.12
N TYR A 160 28.47 0.90 -7.96
CA TYR A 160 29.58 1.78 -7.57
C TYR A 160 29.08 3.21 -7.24
N LEU A 161 28.18 3.76 -8.06
CA LEU A 161 27.57 5.07 -7.81
C LEU A 161 26.70 5.07 -6.57
N ALA A 162 25.88 4.03 -6.36
CA ALA A 162 25.02 3.90 -5.18
C ALA A 162 25.84 3.74 -3.90
N GLY A 163 26.94 2.95 -3.91
CA GLY A 163 27.85 2.83 -2.77
C GLY A 163 28.65 4.09 -2.47
N TRP A 164 28.87 4.96 -3.47
CA TRP A 164 29.61 6.22 -3.28
C TRP A 164 28.74 7.43 -2.98
N LEU A 165 27.55 7.51 -3.58
CA LEU A 165 26.62 8.63 -3.47
C LEU A 165 25.42 8.34 -2.57
N GLY A 166 25.05 7.06 -2.41
CA GLY A 166 23.90 6.62 -1.64
C GLY A 166 24.19 6.51 -0.15
N HIS A 167 23.12 6.23 0.60
CA HIS A 167 23.17 6.03 2.05
C HIS A 167 22.88 4.55 2.39
N GLN A 168 23.40 3.62 1.56
CA GLN A 168 23.20 2.19 1.76
C GLN A 168 23.71 1.74 3.12
N THR A 169 22.90 0.95 3.82
CA THR A 169 23.30 0.32 5.07
C THR A 169 23.83 -1.08 4.77
N HIS A 170 25.13 -1.27 4.98
CA HIS A 170 25.79 -2.55 4.80
C HIS A 170 25.60 -3.45 6.01
N ILE A 171 25.21 -4.69 5.75
CA ILE A 171 25.09 -5.76 6.75
C ILE A 171 26.24 -6.72 6.51
N SER A 172 27.24 -6.67 7.37
CA SER A 172 28.43 -7.52 7.30
C SER A 172 28.46 -8.50 8.47
N GLY A 173 29.33 -9.50 8.38
CA GLY A 173 29.49 -10.44 9.47
C GLY A 173 30.67 -11.37 9.34
N GLU A 174 30.89 -12.13 10.39
CA GLU A 174 31.97 -13.12 10.48
C GLU A 174 31.52 -14.36 11.25
N VAL A 175 32.10 -15.48 10.88
CA VAL A 175 32.05 -16.73 11.63
C VAL A 175 33.45 -17.07 12.04
N TYR A 176 33.69 -17.40 13.29
CA TYR A 176 35.00 -17.81 13.74
C TYR A 176 34.96 -18.88 14.84
N HIS A 177 36.02 -19.66 14.95
CA HIS A 177 36.16 -20.67 15.98
C HIS A 177 36.56 -20.08 17.33
N THR A 178 36.05 -20.68 18.39
CA THR A 178 36.46 -20.45 19.77
C THR A 178 36.82 -21.77 20.45
N ALA A 179 37.39 -21.72 21.64
CA ALA A 179 37.71 -22.95 22.40
C ALA A 179 36.47 -23.82 22.66
N ASN A 180 35.27 -23.25 22.67
CA ASN A 180 34.01 -23.93 23.04
C ASN A 180 33.00 -24.07 21.86
N GLY A 181 33.43 -23.81 20.62
CA GLY A 181 32.58 -23.92 19.44
C GLY A 181 32.82 -22.81 18.44
N ILE A 182 31.72 -22.23 17.90
CA ILE A 182 31.78 -21.16 16.93
C ILE A 182 31.03 -19.91 17.43
N VAL A 183 31.38 -18.77 16.87
CA VAL A 183 30.67 -17.51 17.06
C VAL A 183 30.25 -16.98 15.69
N VAL A 184 29.00 -16.54 15.58
CA VAL A 184 28.47 -15.78 14.43
C VAL A 184 28.28 -14.36 14.91
N THR A 185 28.92 -13.39 14.25
CA THR A 185 28.78 -11.96 14.52
C THR A 185 28.16 -11.28 13.31
N THR A 186 27.19 -10.41 13.54
CA THR A 186 26.60 -9.54 12.52
C THR A 186 26.79 -8.08 12.91
N ARG A 187 27.02 -7.22 11.91
CA ARG A 187 27.13 -5.76 12.04
C ARG A 187 26.21 -5.10 11.04
N VAL A 188 25.51 -4.07 11.46
CA VAL A 188 24.63 -3.26 10.61
C VAL A 188 25.23 -1.86 10.54
N GLY A 189 25.63 -1.43 9.33
CA GLY A 189 26.30 -0.15 9.13
C GLY A 189 27.57 -0.03 9.96
N GLY A 190 27.72 1.10 10.67
CA GLY A 190 28.86 1.38 11.56
C GLY A 190 28.68 0.93 13.00
N ASP A 191 27.59 0.24 13.34
CA ASP A 191 27.28 -0.16 14.70
C ASP A 191 28.14 -1.31 15.23
N ALA A 192 28.19 -1.44 16.56
CA ALA A 192 28.87 -2.54 17.21
C ALA A 192 28.24 -3.88 16.83
N GLY A 193 29.08 -4.89 16.54
CA GLY A 193 28.62 -6.20 16.14
C GLY A 193 27.89 -6.94 17.28
N VAL A 194 26.83 -7.65 16.93
CA VAL A 194 26.11 -8.56 17.82
C VAL A 194 26.59 -9.98 17.57
N SER A 195 27.04 -10.66 18.63
CA SER A 195 27.70 -11.98 18.54
C SER A 195 26.85 -13.07 19.22
N PHE A 196 26.75 -14.21 18.57
CA PHE A 196 26.03 -15.39 19.05
C PHE A 196 26.98 -16.60 19.08
N ALA A 197 27.26 -17.09 20.28
CA ALA A 197 28.14 -18.25 20.49
C ALA A 197 27.32 -19.55 20.62
N GLY A 198 27.89 -20.65 20.11
CA GLY A 198 27.30 -21.99 20.23
C GLY A 198 28.16 -23.07 19.59
N ARG A 199 27.62 -24.29 19.51
CA ARG A 199 28.33 -25.42 18.88
C ARG A 199 28.23 -25.29 17.35
N GLU A 200 29.23 -25.82 16.62
CA GLU A 200 29.19 -25.84 15.15
C GLU A 200 27.92 -26.52 14.59
N ALA A 201 27.44 -27.59 15.25
CA ALA A 201 26.21 -28.27 14.88
C ALA A 201 24.95 -27.42 15.02
N ASP A 202 24.99 -26.36 15.81
CA ASP A 202 23.86 -25.43 16.04
C ASP A 202 23.91 -24.18 15.13
N ILE A 203 24.78 -24.16 14.10
CA ILE A 203 24.99 -23.00 13.21
C ILE A 203 23.67 -22.43 12.66
N SER A 204 22.73 -23.30 12.31
CA SER A 204 21.39 -22.87 11.82
C SER A 204 20.64 -22.02 12.86
N LYS A 205 20.73 -22.37 14.14
CA LYS A 205 20.12 -21.58 15.23
C LYS A 205 20.86 -20.26 15.47
N LEU A 206 22.18 -20.28 15.33
CA LEU A 206 22.98 -19.06 15.46
C LEU A 206 22.67 -18.09 14.33
N MET A 207 22.51 -18.59 13.10
CA MET A 207 22.10 -17.81 11.94
C MET A 207 20.68 -17.26 12.10
N GLN A 208 19.76 -18.00 12.71
CA GLN A 208 18.41 -17.49 13.01
C GLN A 208 18.48 -16.31 13.99
N ARG A 209 19.23 -16.43 15.08
CA ARG A 209 19.42 -15.33 16.05
C ARG A 209 20.11 -14.13 15.42
N ALA A 210 21.07 -14.37 14.52
CA ALA A 210 21.73 -13.33 13.76
C ALA A 210 20.75 -12.60 12.85
N ALA A 211 19.88 -13.32 12.14
CA ALA A 211 18.83 -12.75 11.31
C ALA A 211 17.81 -11.93 12.14
N GLU A 212 17.38 -12.44 13.29
CA GLU A 212 16.48 -11.71 14.21
C GLU A 212 17.11 -10.39 14.69
N SER A 213 18.41 -10.42 15.02
CA SER A 213 19.14 -9.22 15.41
C SER A 213 19.22 -8.20 14.27
N VAL A 214 19.55 -8.65 13.06
CA VAL A 214 19.60 -7.77 11.87
C VAL A 214 18.20 -7.20 11.59
N TYR A 215 17.16 -8.03 11.62
CA TYR A 215 15.77 -7.58 11.38
C TYR A 215 15.33 -6.55 12.41
N HIS A 216 15.66 -6.76 13.69
CA HIS A 216 15.37 -5.82 14.78
C HIS A 216 16.04 -4.46 14.58
N ILE A 217 17.33 -4.46 14.16
CA ILE A 217 18.08 -3.22 13.97
C ILE A 217 17.61 -2.47 12.72
N THR A 218 17.38 -3.18 11.61
CA THR A 218 17.09 -2.57 10.30
C THR A 218 15.61 -2.22 10.12
N GLN A 219 14.70 -3.00 10.69
CA GLN A 219 13.24 -2.83 10.55
C GLN A 219 12.53 -3.04 11.90
N PRO A 220 12.80 -2.20 12.91
CA PRO A 220 12.41 -2.46 14.30
C PRO A 220 10.89 -2.57 14.51
N TYR A 221 10.10 -1.74 13.82
CA TYR A 221 8.64 -1.86 13.85
C TYR A 221 8.17 -3.21 13.31
N ARG A 222 8.66 -3.60 12.12
CA ARG A 222 8.25 -4.88 11.51
C ARG A 222 8.71 -6.08 12.34
N TYR A 223 9.89 -5.99 12.95
CA TYR A 223 10.37 -7.02 13.90
C TYR A 223 9.43 -7.16 15.10
N ALA A 224 8.93 -6.05 15.67
CA ALA A 224 7.96 -6.11 16.76
C ALA A 224 6.67 -6.84 16.33
N ILE A 225 6.16 -6.58 15.11
CA ILE A 225 5.00 -7.29 14.56
C ILE A 225 5.30 -8.79 14.37
N TYR A 226 6.48 -9.11 13.82
CA TYR A 226 6.93 -10.51 13.68
C TYR A 226 6.93 -11.25 15.02
N VAL A 227 7.46 -10.64 16.07
CA VAL A 227 7.51 -11.24 17.42
C VAL A 227 6.09 -11.52 17.95
N GLY A 228 5.17 -10.57 17.78
CA GLY A 228 3.78 -10.74 18.20
C GLY A 228 3.05 -11.88 17.52
N GLY A 229 3.33 -12.10 16.22
CA GLY A 229 2.72 -13.18 15.43
C GLY A 229 3.44 -14.53 15.55
N SER A 230 4.75 -14.53 15.81
CA SER A 230 5.58 -15.76 15.81
C SER A 230 5.66 -16.45 17.18
N ILE A 231 5.46 -15.70 18.25
CA ILE A 231 5.49 -16.22 19.62
C ILE A 231 4.05 -16.35 20.14
N PRO A 232 3.65 -17.53 20.67
CA PRO A 232 2.29 -17.70 21.16
C PRO A 232 1.92 -16.73 22.30
N PRO A 233 0.65 -16.26 22.35
CA PRO A 233 0.15 -15.48 23.49
C PRO A 233 0.23 -16.26 24.80
N PRO A 234 0.38 -15.61 25.99
CA PRO A 234 0.45 -14.15 26.14
C PRO A 234 1.85 -13.55 25.94
N LEU A 235 2.88 -14.39 25.78
CA LEU A 235 4.27 -13.94 25.76
C LEU A 235 4.57 -13.08 24.52
N GLY A 236 4.14 -13.51 23.33
CA GLY A 236 4.32 -12.77 22.07
C GLY A 236 3.73 -11.36 22.15
N THR A 237 2.48 -11.24 22.61
CA THR A 237 1.79 -9.96 22.79
C THR A 237 2.54 -9.05 23.78
N GLN A 238 3.00 -9.59 24.91
CA GLN A 238 3.76 -8.80 25.90
C GLN A 238 5.11 -8.31 25.35
N MET A 239 5.82 -9.16 24.59
CA MET A 239 7.09 -8.78 23.97
C MET A 239 6.86 -7.72 22.88
N GLN A 240 5.85 -7.89 22.04
CA GLN A 240 5.45 -6.92 21.02
C GLN A 240 5.15 -5.56 21.66
N GLY A 241 4.31 -5.52 22.68
CA GLY A 241 3.95 -4.27 23.38
C GLY A 241 5.17 -3.56 23.98
N ARG A 242 6.16 -4.30 24.53
CA ARG A 242 7.41 -3.71 25.02
C ARG A 242 8.26 -3.11 23.90
N LEU A 243 8.44 -3.85 22.80
CA LEU A 243 9.21 -3.39 21.65
C LEU A 243 8.57 -2.15 21.00
N LEU A 244 7.24 -2.17 20.82
CA LEU A 244 6.51 -1.03 20.27
C LEU A 244 6.55 0.17 21.22
N GLY A 245 6.42 -0.05 22.53
CA GLY A 245 6.49 1.01 23.53
C GLY A 245 7.88 1.67 23.55
N ASP A 246 8.96 0.89 23.53
CA ASP A 246 10.31 1.41 23.45
C ASP A 246 10.54 2.19 22.15
N LEU A 247 10.12 1.64 21.02
CA LEU A 247 10.23 2.28 19.72
C LEU A 247 9.44 3.59 19.62
N ALA A 248 8.23 3.63 20.19
CA ALA A 248 7.39 4.82 20.25
C ALA A 248 7.99 5.94 21.08
N LEU A 249 8.65 5.61 22.18
CA LEU A 249 9.23 6.59 23.11
C LEU A 249 10.64 7.01 22.70
N ASN A 250 11.49 6.07 22.31
CA ASN A 250 12.92 6.25 22.14
C ASN A 250 13.41 6.10 20.69
N GLY A 251 12.57 5.56 19.79
CA GLY A 251 12.94 5.30 18.41
C GLY A 251 13.00 6.55 17.54
N PRO A 252 13.46 6.41 16.29
CA PRO A 252 13.50 7.49 15.32
C PRO A 252 12.08 7.94 14.93
N ASP A 253 11.94 9.20 14.56
CA ASP A 253 10.63 9.80 14.25
C ASP A 253 9.90 9.11 13.07
N SER A 254 10.64 8.50 12.15
CA SER A 254 10.08 7.70 11.05
C SER A 254 9.37 6.42 11.51
N GLU A 255 9.76 5.86 12.65
CA GLU A 255 9.21 4.64 13.23
C GLU A 255 8.05 4.90 14.21
N LYS A 256 8.09 6.05 14.89
CA LYS A 256 7.11 6.41 15.94
C LYS A 256 5.65 6.30 15.50
N PRO A 257 5.21 6.82 14.33
CA PRO A 257 3.80 6.75 13.96
C PRO A 257 3.31 5.30 13.84
N TRP A 258 4.14 4.42 13.29
CA TRP A 258 3.84 2.99 13.17
C TRP A 258 3.78 2.31 14.54
N ALA A 259 4.77 2.60 15.38
CA ALA A 259 4.84 2.04 16.73
C ALA A 259 3.66 2.49 17.59
N TYR A 260 3.34 3.78 17.64
CA TYR A 260 2.19 4.30 18.38
C TYR A 260 0.87 3.75 17.84
N ALA A 261 0.73 3.59 16.51
CA ALA A 261 -0.49 3.08 15.90
C ALA A 261 -0.83 1.66 16.36
N VAL A 262 0.16 0.76 16.41
CA VAL A 262 -0.08 -0.63 16.88
C VAL A 262 -0.10 -0.69 18.41
N TRP A 263 0.75 0.06 19.10
CA TRP A 263 0.75 0.12 20.57
C TRP A 263 -0.56 0.67 21.15
N SER A 264 -1.30 1.48 20.39
CA SER A 264 -2.64 1.92 20.78
C SER A 264 -3.64 0.76 20.84
N TYR A 265 -3.52 -0.24 19.97
CA TYR A 265 -4.31 -1.46 20.05
C TYR A 265 -3.95 -2.32 21.27
N GLU A 266 -2.67 -2.46 21.59
CA GLU A 266 -2.23 -3.19 22.78
C GLU A 266 -2.82 -2.59 24.06
N SER A 267 -3.04 -1.26 24.08
CA SER A 267 -3.65 -0.57 25.21
C SER A 267 -5.08 -1.02 25.51
N LEU A 268 -5.85 -1.42 24.48
CA LEU A 268 -7.20 -1.95 24.68
C LEU A 268 -7.24 -3.21 25.55
N PHE A 269 -6.14 -3.95 25.61
CA PHE A 269 -6.06 -5.22 26.30
C PHE A 269 -5.46 -5.12 27.71
N VAL A 270 -4.80 -4.01 28.04
CA VAL A 270 -4.05 -3.84 29.30
C VAL A 270 -4.38 -2.55 30.04
N ASP A 271 -4.83 -1.53 29.32
CA ASP A 271 -5.13 -0.20 29.85
C ASP A 271 -6.63 0.14 29.66
N ASP A 272 -6.95 1.39 29.45
CA ASP A 272 -8.30 1.85 29.12
C ASP A 272 -8.35 2.47 27.71
N ILE A 273 -9.56 2.78 27.25
CA ILE A 273 -9.78 3.40 25.94
C ILE A 273 -9.15 4.79 25.84
N GLY A 274 -9.03 5.51 26.96
CA GLY A 274 -8.40 6.83 27.02
C GLY A 274 -6.91 6.76 26.65
N GLU A 275 -6.21 5.73 27.13
CA GLU A 275 -4.80 5.51 26.77
C GLU A 275 -4.66 5.10 25.30
N SER A 276 -5.55 4.25 24.78
CA SER A 276 -5.59 3.91 23.35
C SER A 276 -5.77 5.14 22.48
N LEU A 277 -6.72 6.01 22.82
CA LEU A 277 -6.96 7.29 22.14
C LEU A 277 -5.74 8.22 22.21
N ARG A 278 -5.12 8.33 23.39
CA ARG A 278 -3.93 9.16 23.56
C ARG A 278 -2.80 8.71 22.63
N ARG A 279 -2.52 7.41 22.57
CA ARG A 279 -1.50 6.84 21.70
C ARG A 279 -1.86 6.97 20.22
N ALA A 280 -3.11 6.76 19.84
CA ALA A 280 -3.57 6.96 18.46
C ALA A 280 -3.43 8.44 18.01
N ARG A 281 -3.76 9.39 18.88
CA ARG A 281 -3.54 10.83 18.62
C ARG A 281 -2.06 11.17 18.48
N MET A 282 -1.19 10.55 19.27
CA MET A 282 0.26 10.67 19.11
C MET A 282 0.72 10.12 17.75
N ALA A 283 0.22 8.95 17.33
CA ALA A 283 0.52 8.40 16.00
C ALA A 283 0.15 9.37 14.88
N VAL A 284 -1.06 9.96 14.93
CA VAL A 284 -1.51 10.98 13.95
C VAL A 284 -0.65 12.24 13.99
N SER A 285 -0.17 12.67 15.17
CA SER A 285 0.69 13.86 15.28
C SER A 285 2.03 13.70 14.55
N TYR A 286 2.59 12.49 14.53
CA TYR A 286 3.81 12.17 13.78
C TYR A 286 3.57 11.95 12.28
N ALA A 287 2.41 11.40 11.90
CA ALA A 287 2.08 11.13 10.50
C ALA A 287 0.58 11.38 10.22
N PRO A 288 0.20 12.66 10.01
CA PRO A 288 -1.21 13.06 9.86
C PRO A 288 -1.85 12.61 8.54
N ASP A 289 -1.08 12.10 7.61
CA ASP A 289 -1.52 11.59 6.31
C ASP A 289 -1.28 10.07 6.13
N LEU A 290 -0.95 9.36 7.20
CA LEU A 290 -0.79 7.90 7.16
C LEU A 290 -2.16 7.22 7.38
N PRO A 291 -2.67 6.41 6.42
CA PRO A 291 -3.97 5.76 6.56
C PRO A 291 -4.12 4.92 7.84
N LEU A 292 -3.07 4.21 8.24
CA LEU A 292 -3.07 3.39 9.45
C LEU A 292 -3.34 4.23 10.72
N THR A 293 -2.66 5.37 10.88
CA THR A 293 -2.81 6.21 12.09
C THR A 293 -4.20 6.83 12.17
N LEU A 294 -4.72 7.31 11.04
CA LEU A 294 -6.05 7.90 10.93
C LEU A 294 -7.15 6.84 11.12
N GLY A 295 -6.97 5.66 10.53
CA GLY A 295 -7.91 4.54 10.65
C GLY A 295 -7.99 4.03 12.09
N ASN A 296 -6.85 3.86 12.76
CA ASN A 296 -6.83 3.47 14.16
C ASN A 296 -7.51 4.51 15.05
N LEU A 297 -7.26 5.81 14.80
CA LEU A 297 -7.95 6.87 15.54
C LEU A 297 -9.48 6.78 15.33
N ALA A 298 -9.95 6.55 14.11
CA ALA A 298 -11.38 6.38 13.85
C ALA A 298 -11.99 5.23 14.66
N VAL A 299 -11.31 4.07 14.69
CA VAL A 299 -11.75 2.91 15.47
C VAL A 299 -11.81 3.22 16.98
N PHE A 300 -10.81 3.90 17.53
CA PHE A 300 -10.80 4.18 18.97
C PHE A 300 -11.79 5.27 19.36
N GLU A 301 -12.01 6.29 18.51
CA GLU A 301 -13.07 7.28 18.74
C GLU A 301 -14.46 6.60 18.68
N GLN A 302 -14.67 5.65 17.74
CA GLN A 302 -15.90 4.87 17.67
C GLN A 302 -16.09 4.01 18.95
N LEU A 303 -15.04 3.29 19.38
CA LEU A 303 -15.09 2.48 20.59
C LEU A 303 -15.33 3.31 21.86
N ALA A 304 -14.90 4.56 21.87
CA ALA A 304 -15.17 5.51 22.95
C ALA A 304 -16.57 6.14 22.87
N GLY A 305 -17.30 5.93 21.76
CA GLY A 305 -18.62 6.52 21.53
C GLY A 305 -18.57 7.95 21.01
N HIS A 306 -17.42 8.41 20.52
CA HIS A 306 -17.21 9.76 19.98
C HIS A 306 -17.52 9.77 18.47
N SER A 307 -18.80 9.58 18.09
CA SER A 307 -19.20 9.36 16.68
C SER A 307 -18.74 10.45 15.72
N GLU A 308 -18.81 11.73 16.09
CA GLU A 308 -18.38 12.84 15.21
C GLU A 308 -16.89 12.79 14.92
N GLN A 309 -16.05 12.54 15.93
CA GLN A 309 -14.60 12.42 15.80
C GLN A 309 -14.23 11.17 15.00
N ALA A 310 -14.94 10.06 15.23
CA ALA A 310 -14.76 8.82 14.46
C ALA A 310 -15.07 9.03 12.96
N VAL A 311 -16.18 9.68 12.63
CA VAL A 311 -16.56 10.05 11.26
C VAL A 311 -15.52 10.96 10.61
N ALA A 312 -15.02 11.96 11.34
CA ALA A 312 -14.01 12.88 10.84
C ALA A 312 -12.68 12.14 10.53
N ALA A 313 -12.25 11.25 11.42
CA ALA A 313 -11.06 10.44 11.24
C ALA A 313 -11.22 9.43 10.08
N ALA A 314 -12.38 8.78 9.96
CA ALA A 314 -12.68 7.85 8.87
C ALA A 314 -12.67 8.54 7.50
N ARG A 315 -13.27 9.73 7.38
CA ARG A 315 -13.18 10.55 6.16
C ARG A 315 -11.75 10.94 5.82
N SER A 316 -10.96 11.28 6.84
CA SER A 316 -9.54 11.59 6.67
C SER A 316 -8.74 10.39 6.19
N THR A 317 -9.07 9.18 6.67
CA THR A 317 -8.47 7.92 6.21
C THR A 317 -8.74 7.70 4.73
N LEU A 318 -9.99 7.79 4.28
CA LEU A 318 -10.34 7.63 2.86
C LEU A 318 -9.67 8.70 1.99
N LYS A 319 -9.67 9.96 2.43
CA LYS A 319 -8.96 11.04 1.73
C LYS A 319 -7.46 10.78 1.62
N SER A 320 -6.83 10.25 2.65
CA SER A 320 -5.41 9.86 2.63
C SER A 320 -5.16 8.74 1.61
N LEU A 321 -6.05 7.74 1.53
CA LEU A 321 -5.98 6.66 0.54
C LEU A 321 -6.21 7.13 -0.90
N ASP A 322 -6.91 8.23 -1.13
CA ASP A 322 -7.09 8.86 -2.44
C ASP A 322 -5.93 9.79 -2.82
N GLY A 323 -5.01 10.03 -1.90
CA GLY A 323 -3.84 10.86 -2.03
C GLY A 323 -2.51 10.10 -1.87
N PRO A 324 -1.42 10.82 -1.54
CA PRO A 324 -0.08 10.22 -1.39
C PRO A 324 0.03 9.22 -0.24
N GLY A 325 -0.91 9.22 0.72
CA GLY A 325 -0.95 8.25 1.81
C GLY A 325 -1.12 6.80 1.35
N ALA A 326 -1.75 6.58 0.18
CA ALA A 326 -1.89 5.23 -0.39
C ALA A 326 -0.54 4.54 -0.63
N ALA A 327 0.49 5.28 -1.01
CA ALA A 327 1.83 4.75 -1.25
C ALA A 327 2.59 4.38 0.04
N LYS A 328 2.10 4.82 1.21
CA LYS A 328 2.73 4.55 2.52
C LYS A 328 2.33 3.19 3.10
N VAL A 329 1.27 2.59 2.60
CA VAL A 329 0.78 1.27 3.04
C VAL A 329 0.84 0.27 1.89
N ILE A 330 0.90 -1.02 2.23
CA ILE A 330 0.84 -2.06 1.19
C ILE A 330 -0.52 -2.05 0.48
N PRO A 331 -0.59 -2.44 -0.81
CA PRO A 331 -1.84 -2.41 -1.58
C PRO A 331 -2.99 -3.18 -0.93
N ARG A 332 -2.70 -4.30 -0.26
CA ARG A 332 -3.67 -5.09 0.49
C ARG A 332 -4.33 -4.26 1.60
N ALA A 333 -3.55 -3.56 2.42
CA ALA A 333 -4.08 -2.73 3.50
C ALA A 333 -4.97 -1.60 2.97
N ALA A 334 -4.58 -0.97 1.85
CA ALA A 334 -5.42 0.04 1.21
C ALA A 334 -6.75 -0.54 0.69
N ALA A 335 -6.73 -1.76 0.14
CA ALA A 335 -7.93 -2.46 -0.32
C ALA A 335 -8.87 -2.86 0.82
N GLU A 336 -8.36 -3.11 2.02
CA GLU A 336 -9.14 -3.41 3.23
C GLU A 336 -9.73 -2.15 3.87
N TYR A 337 -8.94 -1.09 3.99
CA TYR A 337 -9.38 0.14 4.65
C TYR A 337 -10.51 0.85 3.89
N ARG A 338 -10.49 0.82 2.54
CA ARG A 338 -11.53 1.48 1.74
C ARG A 338 -12.94 0.97 2.04
N PRO A 339 -13.25 -0.32 1.92
CA PRO A 339 -14.58 -0.81 2.24
C PRO A 339 -14.88 -0.76 3.74
N GLN A 340 -13.91 -0.94 4.64
CA GLN A 340 -14.12 -0.84 6.08
C GLN A 340 -14.62 0.54 6.49
N PHE A 341 -13.90 1.60 6.12
CA PHE A 341 -14.32 2.97 6.46
C PHE A 341 -15.47 3.47 5.60
N GLY A 342 -15.64 2.92 4.39
CA GLY A 342 -16.83 3.15 3.57
C GLY A 342 -18.10 2.60 4.23
N ALA A 343 -18.05 1.39 4.77
CA ALA A 343 -19.14 0.78 5.53
C ALA A 343 -19.48 1.60 6.78
N PHE A 344 -18.48 1.91 7.59
CA PHE A 344 -18.65 2.72 8.80
C PHE A 344 -19.32 4.07 8.52
N LEU A 345 -18.88 4.79 7.48
CA LEU A 345 -19.49 6.08 7.12
C LEU A 345 -20.92 5.95 6.59
N ALA A 346 -21.26 4.84 5.94
CA ALA A 346 -22.61 4.53 5.50
C ALA A 346 -23.52 4.19 6.68
N GLU A 347 -23.04 3.40 7.66
CA GLU A 347 -23.73 3.11 8.92
C GLU A 347 -24.07 4.39 9.68
N GLU A 348 -23.10 5.27 9.87
CA GLU A 348 -23.29 6.56 10.54
C GLU A 348 -24.24 7.51 9.78
N ALA A 349 -24.37 7.35 8.47
CA ALA A 349 -25.35 8.06 7.65
C ALA A 349 -26.73 7.39 7.62
N GLY A 350 -26.89 6.20 8.20
CA GLY A 350 -28.11 5.40 8.14
C GLY A 350 -28.35 4.73 6.77
N ASP A 351 -27.35 4.71 5.89
CA ASP A 351 -27.40 4.00 4.59
C ASP A 351 -26.93 2.56 4.74
N TRP A 352 -27.76 1.77 5.42
CA TRP A 352 -27.48 0.38 5.77
C TRP A 352 -27.26 -0.52 4.55
N ASN A 353 -27.91 -0.24 3.43
CA ASN A 353 -27.70 -0.99 2.18
C ASN A 353 -26.30 -0.72 1.59
N ALA A 354 -25.86 0.53 1.64
CA ALA A 354 -24.51 0.88 1.20
C ALA A 354 -23.45 0.26 2.13
N ALA A 355 -23.69 0.25 3.44
CA ALA A 355 -22.81 -0.40 4.43
C ALA A 355 -22.67 -1.90 4.15
N ALA A 356 -23.79 -2.62 4.02
CA ALA A 356 -23.81 -4.05 3.68
C ALA A 356 -23.07 -4.34 2.36
N ALA A 357 -23.20 -3.47 1.36
CA ALA A 357 -22.48 -3.62 0.09
C ALA A 357 -20.95 -3.49 0.27
N GLN A 358 -20.47 -2.61 1.13
CA GLN A 358 -19.04 -2.46 1.44
C GLN A 358 -18.48 -3.69 2.17
N TYR A 359 -19.20 -4.23 3.15
CA TYR A 359 -18.81 -5.48 3.81
C TYR A 359 -18.78 -6.66 2.84
N ALA A 360 -19.68 -6.72 1.86
CA ALA A 360 -19.63 -7.72 0.79
C ALA A 360 -18.39 -7.58 -0.12
N VAL A 361 -17.84 -6.37 -0.29
CA VAL A 361 -16.54 -6.14 -0.95
C VAL A 361 -15.40 -6.68 -0.09
N MET A 362 -15.39 -6.37 1.22
CA MET A 362 -14.38 -6.89 2.16
C MET A 362 -14.30 -8.41 2.13
N ARG A 363 -15.45 -9.09 2.10
CA ARG A 363 -15.51 -10.55 2.03
C ARG A 363 -14.81 -11.14 0.82
N LYS A 364 -14.83 -10.44 -0.31
CA LYS A 364 -14.23 -10.90 -1.58
C LYS A 364 -12.72 -10.67 -1.67
N SER A 365 -12.15 -9.82 -0.82
CA SER A 365 -10.70 -9.65 -0.74
C SER A 365 -10.10 -10.88 -0.05
N ALA A 366 -9.67 -11.83 -0.86
CA ALA A 366 -9.46 -13.25 -0.53
C ALA A 366 -8.34 -13.58 0.47
N ASP A 367 -7.59 -12.58 0.95
CA ASP A 367 -6.37 -12.83 1.73
C ASP A 367 -6.56 -12.77 3.25
N PHE A 368 -7.76 -12.45 3.72
CA PHE A 368 -8.10 -12.39 5.15
C PHE A 368 -8.92 -13.60 5.57
N GLU A 369 -8.31 -14.78 5.60
CA GLU A 369 -8.98 -16.03 6.03
C GLU A 369 -9.59 -15.98 7.44
N GLY A 370 -9.27 -14.95 8.22
CA GLY A 370 -9.76 -14.77 9.58
C GLY A 370 -10.97 -13.83 9.75
N MET A 371 -11.36 -13.04 8.73
CA MET A 371 -12.34 -11.96 8.89
C MET A 371 -13.62 -12.09 8.05
N HIS A 372 -13.77 -13.15 7.26
CA HIS A 372 -14.98 -13.36 6.44
C HIS A 372 -16.27 -13.39 7.26
N TRP A 373 -16.25 -14.10 8.40
CA TRP A 373 -17.38 -14.20 9.32
C TRP A 373 -17.77 -12.83 9.93
N ASN A 374 -16.78 -11.95 10.21
CA ASN A 374 -17.05 -10.60 10.72
C ASN A 374 -17.78 -9.74 9.68
N SER A 375 -17.35 -9.81 8.42
CA SER A 375 -18.03 -9.13 7.32
C SER A 375 -19.44 -9.65 7.07
N ASP A 376 -19.66 -10.96 7.22
CA ASP A 376 -20.98 -11.56 7.07
C ASP A 376 -21.93 -11.16 8.20
N TYR A 377 -21.44 -11.11 9.45
CA TYR A 377 -22.25 -10.64 10.57
C TYR A 377 -22.57 -9.14 10.48
N ALA A 378 -21.62 -8.31 10.09
CA ALA A 378 -21.85 -6.90 9.84
C ALA A 378 -22.88 -6.72 8.71
N THR A 379 -22.71 -7.43 7.60
CA THR A 379 -23.70 -7.45 6.50
C THR A 379 -25.09 -7.86 7.00
N ALA A 380 -25.16 -8.89 7.85
CA ALA A 380 -26.44 -9.36 8.37
C ALA A 380 -27.11 -8.35 9.31
N ALA A 381 -26.34 -7.63 10.10
CA ALA A 381 -26.83 -6.56 10.97
C ALA A 381 -27.36 -5.38 10.15
N ASP A 382 -26.61 -4.92 9.17
CA ASP A 382 -27.00 -3.80 8.29
C ASP A 382 -28.25 -4.12 7.49
N LEU A 383 -28.35 -5.32 6.93
CA LEU A 383 -29.55 -5.77 6.22
C LEU A 383 -30.77 -5.83 7.16
N ALA A 384 -30.57 -6.16 8.46
CA ALA A 384 -31.65 -6.07 9.43
C ALA A 384 -32.08 -4.63 9.67
N PHE A 385 -31.16 -3.69 9.85
CA PHE A 385 -31.47 -2.25 9.94
C PHE A 385 -32.11 -1.70 8.67
N ALA A 386 -31.75 -2.21 7.49
CA ALA A 386 -32.39 -1.90 6.21
C ALA A 386 -33.78 -2.57 6.05
N HIS A 387 -34.28 -3.29 7.06
CA HIS A 387 -35.51 -4.09 7.04
C HIS A 387 -35.51 -5.26 6.04
N ASP A 388 -34.37 -5.66 5.48
CA ASP A 388 -34.22 -6.90 4.72
C ASP A 388 -33.89 -8.09 5.66
N LEU A 389 -34.92 -8.52 6.40
CA LEU A 389 -34.78 -9.62 7.37
C LEU A 389 -34.46 -10.97 6.71
N ARG A 390 -34.82 -11.14 5.43
CA ARG A 390 -34.49 -12.35 4.67
C ARG A 390 -33.00 -12.38 4.29
N GLY A 391 -32.51 -11.28 3.74
CA GLY A 391 -31.08 -11.10 3.42
C GLY A 391 -30.22 -11.21 4.67
N SER A 392 -30.65 -10.60 5.79
CA SER A 392 -29.97 -10.68 7.08
C SER A 392 -29.79 -12.12 7.56
N ARG A 393 -30.85 -12.95 7.50
CA ARG A 393 -30.75 -14.36 7.88
C ARG A 393 -29.83 -15.15 6.93
N ALA A 394 -29.90 -14.88 5.63
CA ALA A 394 -29.05 -15.54 4.66
C ALA A 394 -27.56 -15.22 4.87
N ALA A 395 -27.22 -13.97 5.14
CA ALA A 395 -25.86 -13.54 5.43
C ALA A 395 -25.33 -14.18 6.72
N ALA A 396 -26.12 -14.18 7.80
CA ALA A 396 -25.74 -14.80 9.08
C ALA A 396 -25.49 -16.31 8.95
N SER A 397 -26.37 -17.05 8.26
CA SER A 397 -26.26 -18.51 8.15
C SER A 397 -25.02 -18.99 7.40
N GLY A 398 -24.45 -18.17 6.49
CA GLY A 398 -23.18 -18.46 5.82
C GLY A 398 -21.99 -18.49 6.79
N SER A 399 -22.04 -17.71 7.86
CA SER A 399 -20.97 -17.59 8.85
C SER A 399 -21.10 -18.54 10.03
N ASP A 400 -22.31 -19.04 10.34
CA ASP A 400 -22.54 -19.93 11.46
C ASP A 400 -21.72 -21.23 11.32
N ALA A 401 -21.66 -21.79 10.11
CA ALA A 401 -20.86 -22.99 9.82
C ALA A 401 -19.34 -22.74 9.94
N ASP A 402 -18.87 -21.56 9.55
CA ASP A 402 -17.47 -21.18 9.68
C ASP A 402 -17.05 -20.97 11.12
N LEU A 403 -17.94 -20.42 11.96
CA LEU A 403 -17.67 -20.20 13.37
C LEU A 403 -17.64 -21.52 14.15
N GLU A 404 -18.56 -22.45 13.89
CA GLU A 404 -18.57 -23.77 14.53
C GLU A 404 -17.25 -24.53 14.30
N ASN A 405 -16.69 -24.41 13.10
CA ASN A 405 -15.40 -25.02 12.77
C ASN A 405 -14.19 -24.33 13.45
N ARG A 406 -14.32 -23.08 13.91
CA ARG A 406 -13.22 -22.26 14.44
C ARG A 406 -13.26 -22.04 15.94
N THR A 407 -14.36 -22.34 16.62
CA THR A 407 -14.51 -22.15 18.08
C THR A 407 -13.51 -22.92 18.93
N GLY A 408 -12.85 -23.95 18.39
CA GLY A 408 -11.72 -24.64 19.03
C GLY A 408 -10.38 -23.89 19.01
N ALA A 409 -10.24 -22.78 18.28
CA ALA A 409 -8.97 -22.16 17.94
C ALA A 409 -8.64 -20.83 18.66
N GLY A 410 -9.31 -20.49 19.77
CA GLY A 410 -8.94 -19.32 20.59
C GLY A 410 -9.54 -17.98 20.16
N TYR A 411 -10.54 -17.96 19.28
CA TYR A 411 -11.23 -16.75 18.81
C TYR A 411 -12.34 -16.23 19.74
N GLY A 412 -12.28 -16.54 21.03
CA GLY A 412 -13.32 -16.18 22.00
C GLY A 412 -13.68 -14.69 22.11
N TRP A 413 -12.82 -13.78 21.64
CA TRP A 413 -13.10 -12.33 21.61
C TRP A 413 -14.11 -11.94 20.52
N GLN A 414 -14.43 -12.82 19.60
CA GLN A 414 -15.28 -12.60 18.43
C GLN A 414 -16.73 -13.08 18.64
N LEU A 415 -16.98 -13.90 19.67
CA LEU A 415 -18.29 -14.43 19.99
C LEU A 415 -19.41 -13.37 20.17
N PRO A 416 -19.14 -12.15 20.68
CA PRO A 416 -20.17 -11.11 20.74
C PRO A 416 -20.78 -10.76 19.39
N ASN A 417 -20.00 -10.80 18.31
CA ASN A 417 -20.49 -10.49 16.97
C ASN A 417 -21.48 -11.55 16.45
N PHE A 418 -21.41 -12.77 16.95
CA PHE A 418 -22.31 -13.87 16.58
C PHE A 418 -23.78 -13.57 16.91
N TYR A 419 -24.07 -13.00 18.07
CA TYR A 419 -25.42 -12.66 18.52
C TYR A 419 -25.92 -11.31 17.96
N TRP A 420 -25.04 -10.49 17.42
CA TRP A 420 -25.38 -9.14 16.94
C TRP A 420 -26.46 -9.13 15.86
N PRO A 421 -26.41 -9.98 14.83
CA PRO A 421 -27.47 -10.03 13.81
C PRO A 421 -28.82 -10.51 14.35
N ALA A 422 -28.83 -11.45 15.30
CA ALA A 422 -30.07 -11.91 15.94
C ALA A 422 -30.73 -10.77 16.71
N PHE A 423 -29.98 -10.15 17.61
CA PHE A 423 -30.41 -8.98 18.38
C PHE A 423 -30.91 -7.85 17.48
N THR A 424 -30.20 -7.53 16.40
CA THR A 424 -30.58 -6.46 15.47
C THR A 424 -31.92 -6.77 14.79
N ARG A 425 -32.13 -8.01 14.32
CA ARG A 425 -33.39 -8.46 13.75
C ARG A 425 -34.56 -8.36 14.74
N ASP A 426 -34.35 -8.82 15.96
CA ASP A 426 -35.39 -8.80 17.00
C ASP A 426 -35.75 -7.36 17.39
N THR A 427 -34.76 -6.47 17.44
CA THR A 427 -34.98 -5.04 17.64
C THR A 427 -35.80 -4.42 16.50
N MET A 428 -35.50 -4.76 15.25
CA MET A 428 -36.24 -4.26 14.08
C MET A 428 -37.68 -4.82 14.01
N LEU A 429 -37.92 -6.00 14.59
CA LEU A 429 -39.25 -6.58 14.74
C LEU A 429 -39.99 -6.06 15.96
N ALA A 430 -39.37 -5.21 16.79
CA ALA A 430 -39.85 -4.78 18.08
C ALA A 430 -40.13 -5.96 19.06
N ASP A 431 -39.47 -7.11 18.85
CA ASP A 431 -39.48 -8.23 19.79
C ASP A 431 -38.44 -8.00 20.90
N TRP A 432 -38.75 -7.02 21.75
CA TRP A 432 -37.85 -6.59 22.83
C TRP A 432 -37.52 -7.70 23.84
N PRO A 433 -38.45 -8.62 24.19
CA PRO A 433 -38.11 -9.78 25.01
C PRO A 433 -37.05 -10.69 24.35
N ALA A 434 -37.10 -10.91 23.04
CA ALA A 434 -36.10 -11.69 22.30
C ALA A 434 -34.76 -10.93 22.24
N ALA A 435 -34.78 -9.68 21.81
CA ALA A 435 -33.59 -8.81 21.75
C ALA A 435 -32.87 -8.75 23.11
N ARG A 436 -33.62 -8.62 24.21
CA ARG A 436 -33.08 -8.66 25.58
C ARG A 436 -32.34 -9.96 25.87
N ARG A 437 -32.95 -11.11 25.53
CA ARG A 437 -32.33 -12.44 25.75
C ARG A 437 -31.02 -12.57 24.98
N ASP A 438 -30.99 -12.13 23.75
CA ASP A 438 -29.81 -12.22 22.89
C ASP A 438 -28.65 -11.35 23.42
N ILE A 439 -28.93 -10.11 23.84
CA ILE A 439 -27.93 -9.25 24.47
C ILE A 439 -27.40 -9.86 25.77
N GLN A 440 -28.29 -10.44 26.60
CA GLN A 440 -27.89 -11.11 27.83
C GLN A 440 -27.00 -12.33 27.53
N ALA A 441 -27.26 -13.08 26.46
CA ALA A 441 -26.41 -14.20 26.04
C ALA A 441 -24.99 -13.70 25.63
N VAL A 442 -24.90 -12.58 24.88
CA VAL A 442 -23.62 -11.93 24.58
C VAL A 442 -22.88 -11.55 25.86
N LEU A 443 -23.56 -10.90 26.80
CA LEU A 443 -22.96 -10.46 28.06
C LEU A 443 -22.52 -11.59 28.98
N ALA A 444 -23.17 -12.75 28.90
CA ALA A 444 -22.81 -13.95 29.63
C ALA A 444 -21.60 -14.69 29.06
N THR A 445 -21.25 -14.45 27.79
CA THR A 445 -20.12 -15.08 27.13
C THR A 445 -18.81 -14.47 27.63
N PRO A 446 -17.89 -15.24 28.22
CA PRO A 446 -16.59 -14.71 28.65
C PRO A 446 -15.72 -14.39 27.44
N LEU A 447 -15.17 -13.19 27.39
CA LEU A 447 -14.11 -12.82 26.43
C LEU A 447 -12.74 -13.19 27.02
N ALA A 448 -11.80 -13.49 26.14
CA ALA A 448 -10.43 -13.83 26.53
C ALA A 448 -9.71 -12.69 27.28
N ASN A 449 -10.12 -11.43 27.06
CA ASN A 449 -9.54 -10.27 27.71
C ASN A 449 -10.59 -9.47 28.48
N ALA A 450 -10.39 -9.32 29.79
CA ALA A 450 -11.32 -8.65 30.69
C ALA A 450 -11.44 -7.14 30.45
N HIS A 451 -10.35 -6.47 30.06
CA HIS A 451 -10.37 -5.02 29.78
C HIS A 451 -11.17 -4.72 28.52
N PHE A 452 -10.86 -5.40 27.41
CA PHE A 452 -11.63 -5.27 26.17
C PHE A 452 -13.11 -5.62 26.38
N GLN A 453 -13.38 -6.69 27.14
CA GLN A 453 -14.74 -7.07 27.50
C GLN A 453 -15.50 -5.93 28.21
N LEU A 454 -14.84 -5.23 29.13
CA LEU A 454 -15.48 -4.13 29.84
C LEU A 454 -15.79 -2.95 28.94
N ILE A 455 -14.85 -2.56 28.05
CA ILE A 455 -15.06 -1.49 27.07
C ILE A 455 -16.24 -1.84 26.16
N PHE A 456 -16.21 -3.02 25.55
CA PHE A 456 -17.27 -3.51 24.68
C PHE A 456 -18.64 -3.55 25.37
N LYS A 457 -18.71 -4.12 26.56
CA LYS A 457 -19.96 -4.15 27.35
C LYS A 457 -20.47 -2.75 27.63
N ARG A 458 -19.61 -1.88 28.11
CA ARG A 458 -19.97 -0.54 28.57
C ARG A 458 -20.44 0.37 27.45
N MET A 459 -19.76 0.32 26.29
CA MET A 459 -19.98 1.26 25.20
C MET A 459 -21.00 0.78 24.17
N GLN A 460 -21.09 -0.53 23.97
CA GLN A 460 -21.93 -1.10 22.91
C GLN A 460 -23.12 -1.91 23.47
N MET A 461 -22.93 -2.78 24.45
CA MET A 461 -23.98 -3.69 24.88
C MET A 461 -24.93 -3.10 25.91
N TRP A 462 -24.41 -2.37 26.90
CA TRP A 462 -25.27 -1.81 27.97
C TRP A 462 -26.29 -0.77 27.46
N PRO A 463 -25.99 0.11 26.52
CA PRO A 463 -27.01 0.99 25.95
C PRO A 463 -28.19 0.21 25.37
N TRP A 464 -27.92 -0.80 24.56
CA TRP A 464 -28.96 -1.59 23.93
C TRP A 464 -29.74 -2.48 24.93
N LEU A 465 -29.06 -3.07 25.91
CA LEU A 465 -29.76 -3.81 26.98
C LEU A 465 -30.65 -2.87 27.78
N ALA A 466 -30.20 -1.68 28.11
CA ALA A 466 -31.00 -0.69 28.82
C ALA A 466 -32.24 -0.27 28.01
N LEU A 467 -32.11 -0.12 26.69
CA LEU A 467 -33.25 0.15 25.84
C LEU A 467 -34.25 -1.02 25.81
N ALA A 468 -33.75 -2.26 25.70
CA ALA A 468 -34.59 -3.45 25.75
C ALA A 468 -35.30 -3.61 27.11
N ASP A 469 -34.58 -3.36 28.23
CA ASP A 469 -35.16 -3.32 29.57
C ASP A 469 -36.29 -2.29 29.67
N ALA A 470 -36.08 -1.07 29.12
CA ALA A 470 -37.13 -0.05 29.14
C ALA A 470 -38.39 -0.47 28.36
N HIS A 471 -38.21 -1.08 27.19
CA HIS A 471 -39.33 -1.59 26.39
C HIS A 471 -40.05 -2.81 26.99
N THR A 472 -39.35 -3.58 27.83
CA THR A 472 -39.97 -4.74 28.57
C THR A 472 -40.55 -4.35 29.91
N GLY A 473 -40.60 -3.06 30.25
CA GLY A 473 -41.20 -2.56 31.50
C GLY A 473 -40.24 -2.46 32.68
N GLU A 474 -38.97 -2.80 32.48
CA GLU A 474 -37.92 -2.79 33.49
C GLU A 474 -37.21 -1.43 33.58
N GLY A 475 -37.99 -0.33 33.62
CA GLY A 475 -37.45 1.05 33.50
C GLY A 475 -36.40 1.41 34.57
N HIS A 476 -36.53 0.87 35.81
CA HIS A 476 -35.53 1.11 36.86
C HIS A 476 -34.21 0.42 36.55
N ALA A 477 -34.24 -0.81 36.02
CA ALA A 477 -33.05 -1.53 35.58
C ALA A 477 -32.37 -0.84 34.39
N ALA A 478 -33.18 -0.35 33.45
CA ALA A 478 -32.70 0.42 32.29
C ALA A 478 -31.88 1.65 32.74
N TRP A 479 -32.42 2.47 33.65
CA TRP A 479 -31.71 3.66 34.15
C TRP A 479 -30.47 3.30 34.99
N ALA A 480 -30.55 2.25 35.82
CA ALA A 480 -29.41 1.78 36.59
C ALA A 480 -28.27 1.28 35.71
N LEU A 481 -28.58 0.73 34.54
CA LEU A 481 -27.60 0.23 33.60
C LEU A 481 -26.99 1.37 32.73
N ILE A 482 -27.84 2.19 32.09
CA ILE A 482 -27.37 3.27 31.24
C ILE A 482 -26.62 4.34 32.04
N GLY A 483 -26.93 4.53 33.31
CA GLY A 483 -26.21 5.40 34.22
C GLY A 483 -24.72 5.04 34.43
N LYS A 484 -24.32 3.80 34.12
CA LYS A 484 -22.93 3.35 34.18
C LYS A 484 -22.13 3.67 32.91
N THR A 485 -22.77 4.17 31.84
CA THR A 485 -22.11 4.54 30.59
C THR A 485 -21.66 5.99 30.64
N PRO A 486 -20.62 6.39 29.86
CA PRO A 486 -20.11 7.76 29.85
C PRO A 486 -21.13 8.76 29.31
N LEU A 487 -20.93 10.06 29.67
CA LEU A 487 -21.73 11.16 29.16
C LEU A 487 -21.16 11.80 27.89
N ASP A 488 -19.99 11.41 27.46
CA ASP A 488 -19.35 11.78 26.20
C ASP A 488 -19.53 10.76 25.07
N CYS A 489 -20.33 9.72 25.33
CA CYS A 489 -20.68 8.69 24.35
C CYS A 489 -22.02 9.05 23.69
N TYR A 490 -22.00 9.34 22.39
CA TYR A 490 -23.18 9.73 21.62
C TYR A 490 -24.34 8.72 21.71
N ASP A 491 -24.09 7.44 21.41
CA ASP A 491 -25.12 6.41 21.49
C ASP A 491 -25.66 6.22 22.91
N CYS A 492 -24.80 6.40 23.90
CA CYS A 492 -25.24 6.33 25.30
C CYS A 492 -26.19 7.47 25.66
N LEU A 493 -25.96 8.69 25.14
CA LEU A 493 -26.88 9.82 25.32
C LEU A 493 -28.17 9.61 24.55
N ARG A 494 -28.06 9.20 23.29
CA ARG A 494 -29.23 8.88 22.45
C ARG A 494 -30.13 7.85 23.11
N VAL A 495 -29.58 6.79 23.66
CA VAL A 495 -30.36 5.75 24.33
C VAL A 495 -31.03 6.27 25.62
N ARG A 496 -30.41 7.18 26.38
CA ARG A 496 -31.09 7.87 27.51
C ARG A 496 -32.36 8.57 27.06
N GLY A 497 -32.28 9.30 25.95
CA GLY A 497 -33.45 9.95 25.33
C GLY A 497 -34.51 8.94 24.89
N LEU A 498 -34.09 7.82 24.28
CA LEU A 498 -35.02 6.77 23.87
C LEU A 498 -35.70 6.09 25.09
N ILE A 499 -35.00 5.86 26.19
CA ILE A 499 -35.60 5.34 27.44
C ILE A 499 -36.66 6.29 27.97
N ASP A 500 -36.37 7.60 28.00
CA ASP A 500 -37.36 8.61 28.39
C ASP A 500 -38.60 8.60 27.48
N THR A 501 -38.42 8.39 26.16
CA THR A 501 -39.57 8.27 25.24
C THR A 501 -40.44 7.06 25.55
N THR A 502 -39.88 5.90 25.93
CA THR A 502 -40.66 4.72 26.32
C THR A 502 -41.49 4.99 27.58
N GLN A 503 -40.99 5.82 28.48
CA GLN A 503 -41.63 6.23 29.72
C GLN A 503 -42.55 7.47 29.53
N ARG A 504 -42.70 8.00 28.31
CA ARG A 504 -43.45 9.24 27.96
C ARG A 504 -42.91 10.49 28.69
N ASN A 505 -41.66 10.48 29.12
CA ASN A 505 -40.99 11.65 29.70
C ASN A 505 -40.40 12.52 28.58
N TRP A 506 -41.23 13.26 27.87
CA TRP A 506 -40.84 14.07 26.71
C TRP A 506 -39.85 15.17 27.04
N THR A 507 -39.94 15.74 28.26
CA THR A 507 -38.98 16.75 28.73
C THR A 507 -37.60 16.17 28.91
N GLY A 508 -37.48 14.97 29.54
CA GLY A 508 -36.25 14.27 29.70
C GLY A 508 -35.65 13.85 28.33
N ALA A 509 -36.51 13.30 27.45
CA ALA A 509 -36.07 12.93 26.11
C ALA A 509 -35.51 14.13 25.34
N GLY A 510 -36.19 15.28 25.38
CA GLY A 510 -35.70 16.52 24.75
C GLY A 510 -34.35 17.00 25.30
N TYR A 511 -34.10 16.83 26.60
CA TYR A 511 -32.81 17.17 27.20
C TYR A 511 -31.65 16.30 26.64
N TRP A 512 -31.90 14.99 26.45
CA TRP A 512 -30.85 14.08 25.96
C TRP A 512 -30.60 14.18 24.45
N PHE A 513 -31.60 14.62 23.67
CA PHE A 513 -31.47 14.79 22.22
C PHE A 513 -30.96 16.17 21.79
N ALA A 514 -30.91 17.14 22.71
CA ALA A 514 -30.37 18.49 22.46
C ALA A 514 -28.85 18.52 22.58
#